data_52b7d6d338f69f8120af45eba507ed74
#
_entry.id   52b7d6d338f69f8120af45eba507ed74
#
_cell.length_a   1.000
_cell.length_b   1.000
_cell.length_c   1.000
_cell.angle_alpha   90.00
_cell.angle_beta   90.00
_cell.angle_gamma   90.00
#
_symmetry.space_group_name_H-M   'P 1'
#
loop_
_entity.id
_entity.type
_entity.pdbx_description
1 polymer ?
#
loop_
_entity_poly.entity_id
_entity_poly.type
_entity_poly.pdbx_seq_one_letter_code
_entity_poly.pdbx_strand_id
1 'polypeptide(L)'
;MWHVVMEDMPDMASLSSMGEKFRLIREAEGMTRQEFADCVGLPYGTVTNYEVRGKQVTEGALLKVTKHPKFKKYAYWLSTDETMPEVGQISPALSLDGSCNSEGDRV
;
A
#
# COMPACT_ATOMS: atom_id res chain seq x y z
N MET A 1 3.95 -28.09 -10.80
CA MET A 1 3.76 -27.64 -10.60
C MET A 1 3.65 -27.10 -10.32
N TRP A 2 3.71 -26.92 -10.33
CA TRP A 2 3.48 -26.12 -9.97
C TRP A 2 2.97 -25.52 -10.23
N HIS A 3 2.66 -25.18 -10.32
CA HIS A 3 2.09 -24.38 -10.40
C HIS A 3 1.40 -24.09 -10.34
N VAL A 4 1.23 -24.30 -10.48
CA VAL A 4 0.48 -23.81 -10.24
C VAL A 4 0.10 -23.30 -10.00
N VAL A 5 0.09 -23.30 -10.14
CA VAL A 5 -0.41 -22.61 -9.76
C VAL A 5 -0.62 -21.83 -9.81
N MET A 6 -0.69 -21.76 -9.87
CA MET A 6 -1.01 -20.89 -9.85
C MET A 6 -1.39 -20.36 -10.14
N GLU A 7 -1.72 -20.34 -10.36
CA GLU A 7 -2.27 -19.70 -10.47
C GLU A 7 -2.80 -19.31 -10.21
N ASP A 8 -3.04 -19.44 -10.37
CA ASP A 8 -3.65 -18.92 -10.01
C ASP A 8 -3.81 -18.21 -9.52
N MET A 9 -3.72 -18.11 -9.51
CA MET A 9 -3.99 -17.31 -9.08
C MET A 9 -3.92 -16.44 -9.03
N PRO A 10 -4.19 -16.08 -9.19
CA PRO A 10 -4.27 -15.05 -9.17
C PRO A 10 -4.36 -14.36 -8.83
N ASP A 11 -4.55 -14.24 -8.89
CA ASP A 11 -4.65 -13.54 -8.50
C ASP A 11 -4.54 -12.87 -8.01
N MET A 12 -4.75 -13.13 -7.89
CA MET A 12 -4.81 -12.42 -7.33
C MET A 12 -4.13 -11.58 -7.05
N ALA A 13 -3.62 -11.99 -7.11
CA ALA A 13 -2.86 -10.99 -6.62
C ALA A 13 -2.73 -10.01 -7.48
N SER A 14 -2.63 -10.63 -8.25
CA SER A 14 -2.75 -9.82 -9.14
C SER A 14 -3.68 -9.01 -8.91
N LEU A 15 -4.20 -9.45 -8.17
CA LEU A 15 -5.17 -8.72 -7.78
C LEU A 15 -4.76 -7.38 -7.50
N SER A 16 -3.69 -7.15 -6.85
CA SER A 16 -3.32 -5.82 -6.42
C SER A 16 -2.09 -5.39 -7.14
N SER A 17 -2.26 -4.50 -8.09
CA SER A 17 -1.14 -3.80 -8.67
C SER A 17 -0.52 -2.92 -7.60
N MET A 18 0.68 -2.43 -7.84
CA MET A 18 1.32 -1.54 -6.90
C MET A 18 0.50 -0.25 -6.74
N GLY A 19 -0.09 0.23 -7.82
CA GLY A 19 -0.95 1.42 -7.73
C GLY A 19 -2.15 1.20 -6.85
N GLU A 20 -2.75 0.02 -6.95
CA GLU A 20 -3.87 -0.28 -6.09
C GLU A 20 -3.44 -0.40 -4.64
N LYS A 21 -2.26 -0.94 -4.39
CA LYS A 21 -1.73 -0.98 -3.04
C LYS A 21 -1.50 0.42 -2.49
N PHE A 22 -1.05 1.35 -3.33
CA PHE A 22 -0.93 2.75 -2.91
C PHE A 22 -2.28 3.30 -2.47
N ARG A 23 -3.34 2.98 -3.22
CA ARG A 23 -4.67 3.44 -2.86
C ARG A 23 -5.07 2.88 -1.49
N LEU A 24 -4.78 1.61 -1.27
CA LEU A 24 -5.17 0.97 -0.01
C LEU A 24 -4.46 1.60 1.19
N ILE A 25 -3.15 1.88 1.07
CA ILE A 25 -2.45 2.51 2.20
C ILE A 25 -2.90 3.96 2.38
N ARG A 26 -3.21 4.65 1.29
CA ARG A 26 -3.72 6.01 1.38
C ARG A 26 -5.04 6.04 2.14
N GLU A 27 -5.94 5.13 1.78
CA GLU A 27 -7.24 5.06 2.44
C GLU A 27 -7.11 4.65 3.90
N ALA A 28 -6.18 3.74 4.19
CA ALA A 28 -5.95 3.34 5.58
C ALA A 28 -5.47 4.50 6.43
N GLU A 29 -4.75 5.45 5.82
CA GLU A 29 -4.27 6.62 6.53
C GLU A 29 -5.27 7.78 6.48
N GLY A 30 -6.43 7.56 5.88
CA GLY A 30 -7.47 8.58 5.84
C GLY A 30 -7.15 9.76 4.96
N MET A 31 -6.37 9.57 3.91
CA MET A 31 -5.89 10.65 3.06
C MET A 31 -6.62 10.69 1.73
N THR A 32 -6.82 11.90 1.23
CA THR A 32 -7.29 12.07 -0.14
C THR A 32 -6.12 11.82 -1.08
N ARG A 33 -6.43 11.63 -2.37
CA ARG A 33 -5.39 11.42 -3.37
C ARG A 33 -4.43 12.61 -3.44
N GLN A 34 -4.98 13.83 -3.33
CA GLN A 34 -4.14 15.02 -3.35
C GLN A 34 -3.22 15.07 -2.14
N GLU A 35 -3.75 14.73 -0.97
CA GLU A 35 -2.94 14.72 0.25
C GLU A 35 -1.80 13.71 0.15
N PHE A 36 -2.10 12.54 -0.39
CA PHE A 36 -1.09 11.51 -0.58
C PHE A 36 -0.01 11.99 -1.56
N ALA A 37 -0.44 12.57 -2.69
CA ALA A 37 0.49 13.07 -3.69
C ALA A 37 1.42 14.11 -3.09
N ASP A 38 0.85 15.06 -2.36
CA ASP A 38 1.65 16.11 -1.73
C ASP A 38 2.60 15.52 -0.69
N CYS A 39 2.12 14.54 0.05
CA CYS A 39 2.88 13.95 1.14
C CYS A 39 4.14 13.26 0.62
N VAL A 40 4.01 12.49 -0.46
CA VAL A 40 5.14 11.74 -0.98
C VAL A 40 5.89 12.45 -2.10
N GLY A 41 5.43 13.63 -2.48
CA GLY A 41 6.14 14.43 -3.49
C GLY A 41 5.96 13.92 -4.91
N LEU A 42 4.77 13.44 -5.23
CA LEU A 42 4.43 13.03 -6.59
C LEU A 42 3.35 13.93 -7.15
N PRO A 43 3.32 14.15 -8.47
CA PRO A 43 2.22 14.90 -9.07
C PRO A 43 0.90 14.18 -8.88
N TYR A 44 -0.17 14.95 -8.70
CA TYR A 44 -1.50 14.37 -8.54
C TYR A 44 -1.88 13.47 -9.70
N GLY A 45 -1.58 13.91 -10.92
CA GLY A 45 -1.89 13.11 -12.11
C GLY A 45 -1.17 11.78 -12.13
N THR A 46 0.05 11.77 -11.62
CA THR A 46 0.82 10.53 -11.55
C THR A 46 0.15 9.55 -10.59
N VAL A 47 -0.27 10.03 -9.43
CA VAL A 47 -0.94 9.18 -8.46
C VAL A 47 -2.27 8.67 -9.03
N THR A 48 -3.01 9.53 -9.72
CA THR A 48 -4.26 9.13 -10.36
C THR A 48 -4.01 8.04 -11.41
N ASN A 49 -2.95 8.17 -12.20
CA ASN A 49 -2.62 7.17 -13.21
C ASN A 49 -2.31 5.82 -12.56
N TYR A 50 -1.63 5.83 -11.44
CA TYR A 50 -1.34 4.59 -10.72
C TYR A 50 -2.61 3.94 -10.17
N GLU A 51 -3.47 4.74 -9.52
CA GLU A 51 -4.63 4.19 -8.82
C GLU A 51 -5.78 3.83 -9.76
N VAL A 52 -6.00 4.66 -10.76
CA VAL A 52 -7.20 4.54 -11.60
C VAL A 52 -6.91 3.84 -12.91
N ARG A 53 -5.77 4.13 -13.52
CA ARG A 53 -5.45 3.63 -14.85
C ARG A 53 -4.50 2.45 -14.85
N GLY A 54 -4.04 2.04 -13.68
CA GLY A 54 -3.19 0.86 -13.58
C GLY A 54 -1.81 1.04 -14.17
N LYS A 55 -1.33 2.28 -14.30
CA LYS A 55 0.00 2.50 -14.80
C LYS A 55 1.03 1.88 -13.85
N GLN A 56 2.09 1.37 -14.44
CA GLN A 56 3.14 0.73 -13.66
C GLN A 56 3.87 1.77 -12.83
N VAL A 57 4.02 1.50 -11.54
CA VAL A 57 4.71 2.39 -10.62
C VAL A 57 6.21 2.29 -10.87
N THR A 58 6.86 3.44 -11.02
CA THR A 58 8.30 3.45 -11.23
C THR A 58 9.02 3.18 -9.91
N GLU A 59 10.28 2.76 -10.03
CA GLU A 59 11.10 2.54 -8.85
C GLU A 59 11.21 3.80 -8.01
N GLY A 60 11.42 4.95 -8.67
CA GLY A 60 11.53 6.21 -7.95
C GLY A 60 10.29 6.54 -7.16
N ALA A 61 9.12 6.33 -7.76
CA ALA A 61 7.86 6.60 -7.07
C ALA A 61 7.69 5.65 -5.88
N LEU A 62 8.00 4.39 -6.07
CA LEU A 62 7.89 3.41 -5.01
C LEU A 62 8.76 3.81 -3.81
N LEU A 63 9.99 4.23 -4.09
CA LEU A 63 10.90 4.62 -3.01
C LEU A 63 10.42 5.87 -2.28
N LYS A 64 9.80 6.80 -3.00
CA LYS A 64 9.24 7.98 -2.34
C LYS A 64 8.19 7.59 -1.30
N VAL A 65 7.46 6.54 -1.57
CA VAL A 65 6.45 6.05 -0.64
C VAL A 65 7.08 5.25 0.49
N THR A 66 7.92 4.26 0.14
CA THR A 66 8.45 3.35 1.16
C THR A 66 9.42 4.02 2.12
N LYS A 67 10.09 5.09 1.69
CA LYS A 67 11.00 5.80 2.56
C LYS A 67 10.33 6.89 3.37
N HIS A 68 9.08 7.21 3.05
CA HIS A 68 8.36 8.25 3.79
C HIS A 68 8.03 7.73 5.19
N PRO A 69 8.28 8.52 6.24
CA PRO A 69 8.04 8.04 7.61
C PRO A 69 6.62 7.53 7.86
N LYS A 70 5.63 8.14 7.21
CA LYS A 70 4.24 7.73 7.41
C LYS A 70 3.93 6.38 6.77
N PHE A 71 4.60 6.04 5.66
CA PHE A 71 4.29 4.83 4.91
C PHE A 71 5.33 3.74 5.02
N LYS A 72 6.42 4.02 5.72
CA LYS A 72 7.49 3.06 5.88
C LYS A 72 7.01 1.75 6.50
N LYS A 73 5.99 1.83 7.34
CA LYS A 73 5.42 0.66 7.99
C LYS A 73 4.75 -0.30 7.02
N TYR A 74 4.51 0.13 5.78
CA TYR A 74 3.90 -0.72 4.76
C TYR A 74 4.92 -1.26 3.75
N ALA A 75 6.20 -0.94 3.92
CA ALA A 75 7.20 -1.26 2.90
C ALA A 75 7.29 -2.75 2.62
N TYR A 76 7.29 -3.56 3.67
CA TYR A 76 7.39 -4.99 3.51
C TYR A 76 6.15 -5.56 2.81
N TRP A 77 4.97 -5.10 3.22
CA TRP A 77 3.74 -5.55 2.58
C TRP A 77 3.69 -5.13 1.11
N LEU A 78 4.12 -3.91 0.80
CA LEU A 78 4.13 -3.43 -0.58
C LEU A 78 4.97 -4.33 -1.48
N SER A 79 6.04 -4.89 -0.93
CA SER A 79 6.97 -5.69 -1.71
C SER A 79 6.65 -7.18 -1.70
N THR A 80 6.05 -7.69 -0.63
CA THR A 80 5.92 -9.13 -0.45
C THR A 80 4.51 -9.62 -0.21
N ASP A 81 3.56 -8.73 0.00
CA ASP A 81 2.18 -9.05 0.40
C ASP A 81 2.10 -9.69 1.78
N GLU A 82 3.19 -9.65 2.54
CA GLU A 82 3.25 -10.22 3.87
C GLU A 82 3.52 -9.14 4.90
N THR A 83 3.33 -9.46 6.15
CA THR A 83 3.55 -8.52 7.23
C THR A 83 4.54 -9.10 8.23
N MET A 84 5.10 -8.22 9.06
CA MET A 84 5.95 -8.60 10.17
C MET A 84 5.65 -7.67 11.32
N PRO A 85 4.50 -7.91 12.00
CA PRO A 85 4.07 -6.98 13.05
C PRO A 85 5.09 -6.81 14.16
N GLU A 86 5.88 -7.84 14.43
CA GLU A 86 6.86 -7.77 15.51
C GLU A 86 7.92 -6.72 15.27
N VAL A 87 8.13 -6.30 14.02
CA VAL A 87 9.06 -5.22 13.72
C VAL A 87 8.33 -4.01 13.14
N GLY A 88 7.02 -3.96 13.31
CA GLY A 88 6.25 -2.80 12.88
C GLY A 88 5.87 -2.76 11.42
N GLN A 89 6.02 -3.88 10.70
CA GLN A 89 5.65 -3.91 9.29
C GLN A 89 4.26 -4.51 9.15
N ILE A 90 3.32 -3.70 8.70
CA ILE A 90 1.91 -4.03 8.69
C ILE A 90 1.31 -3.88 7.30
N SER A 91 0.06 -4.28 7.17
CA SER A 91 -0.74 -4.08 5.96
C SER A 91 -1.84 -3.07 6.27
N PRO A 92 -2.52 -2.55 5.24
CA PRO A 92 -3.65 -1.65 5.49
C PRO A 92 -4.73 -2.27 6.37
N ALA A 93 -4.95 -3.57 6.24
CA ALA A 93 -5.94 -4.24 7.08
C ALA A 93 -5.54 -4.18 8.55
N LEU A 94 -4.26 -4.42 8.84
CA LEU A 94 -3.78 -4.33 10.22
C LEU A 94 -3.84 -2.90 10.74
N SER A 95 -3.54 -1.93 9.86
CA SER A 95 -3.62 -0.54 10.24
C SER A 95 -5.04 -0.16 10.63
N LEU A 96 -6.01 -0.60 9.85
CA LEU A 96 -7.40 -0.33 10.14
C LEU A 96 -7.81 -0.98 11.45
N ASP A 97 -7.38 -2.22 11.66
CA ASP A 97 -7.65 -2.91 12.92
C ASP A 97 -7.04 -2.16 14.09
N GLY A 98 -5.81 -1.75 13.93
CA GLY A 98 -5.11 -1.04 14.98
C GLY A 98 -5.74 0.30 15.28
N SER A 99 -6.27 0.95 14.29
CA SER A 99 -6.87 2.25 14.51
C SER A 99 -8.20 2.11 15.22
N CYS A 100 -8.79 1.00 15.05
CA CYS A 100 -9.97 0.75 15.83
C CYS A 100 -9.64 0.58 17.23
N ASN A 101 -8.93 0.36 17.29
CA ASN A 101 -8.58 0.16 18.31
C ASN A 101 -8.10 0.74 19.05
N SER A 102 -7.94 0.92 18.38
CA SER A 102 -7.64 1.33 19.07
C SER A 102 -7.55 1.75 19.57
N GLU A 103 -7.78 1.77 19.31
CA GLU A 103 -7.89 2.13 19.86
C GLU A 103 -7.91 2.30 20.37
N GLY A 104 -7.88 2.39 20.28
CA GLY A 104 -8.09 2.55 20.94
C GLY A 104 -8.00 2.66 21.08
N ASP A 105 -8.22 2.79 20.79
CA ASP A 105 -8.20 2.93 21.02
C ASP A 105 -8.27 3.00 21.12
N ARG A 106 -8.40 2.95 21.08
CA ARG A 106 -8.58 3.15 21.28
C ARG A 106 -8.78 3.13 21.71
N VAL A 107 -8.90 3.13 21.68
CA VAL A 107 -9.12 3.25 22.12
C VAL A 107 -9.16 3.37 22.41
#